data_8ffa74284dd2b42b01c7f65b6d6df1f1
#
_entry.id   8ffa74284dd2b42b01c7f65b6d6df1f1
#
_cell.length_a   1.000
_cell.length_b   1.000
_cell.length_c   1.000
_cell.angle_alpha   90.00
_cell.angle_beta   90.00
_cell.angle_gamma   90.00
#
_symmetry.space_group_name_H-M   'P 1'
#
loop_
_entity.id
_entity.type
_entity.pdbx_description
1 polymer ?
#
loop_
_entity_poly.entity_id
_entity_poly.type
_entity_poly.pdbx_seq_one_letter_code
_entity_poly.pdbx_strand_id
1 'polypeptide(L)'
;MYKAIIFDFFGVIRGEAYESWLDKRGLKREGVFLDVVRAMDSGVISMEDFLQTLSQEVGDTPETILKEINGGAIINEDVVSIIQDLRTNYSIGLLSNASMAIIKPLLRDHNLTELFDEVVVSSDVGHIKPYPEIFEIMLDRLGVVANEAVFIDDSKSNVDGAAAVGIVGLVFTGAVTLREDLGQLEIQ
;
A
#
# COMPACT_ATOMS: atom_id res chain seq x y z
N MET A 1 -12.26 -12.96 -17.65
CA MET A 1 -10.89 -13.46 -17.38
C MET A 1 -10.09 -12.27 -16.83
N TYR A 2 -9.42 -12.43 -15.70
CA TYR A 2 -8.61 -11.38 -15.12
C TYR A 2 -7.36 -11.12 -15.97
N LYS A 3 -6.91 -9.86 -15.98
CA LYS A 3 -5.73 -9.40 -16.73
C LYS A 3 -4.73 -8.67 -15.83
N ALA A 4 -5.20 -8.09 -14.71
CA ALA A 4 -4.37 -7.33 -13.79
C ALA A 4 -4.62 -7.73 -12.34
N ILE A 5 -3.53 -7.74 -11.55
CA ILE A 5 -3.56 -7.95 -10.10
C ILE A 5 -2.91 -6.72 -9.46
N ILE A 6 -3.64 -6.07 -8.58
CA ILE A 6 -3.24 -4.82 -7.93
C ILE A 6 -3.00 -5.10 -6.46
N PHE A 7 -1.83 -4.75 -5.96
CA PHE A 7 -1.43 -4.96 -4.56
C PHE A 7 -1.32 -3.64 -3.82
N ASP A 8 -1.77 -3.62 -2.57
CA ASP A 8 -1.31 -2.62 -1.62
C ASP A 8 0.14 -2.89 -1.20
N PHE A 9 0.81 -1.87 -0.67
CA PHE A 9 2.19 -2.00 -0.20
C PHE A 9 2.26 -2.29 1.30
N PHE A 10 1.74 -1.38 2.14
CA PHE A 10 1.80 -1.52 3.59
C PHE A 10 0.71 -2.49 4.08
N GLY A 11 1.07 -3.38 5.01
CA GLY A 11 0.16 -4.44 5.47
C GLY A 11 0.09 -5.66 4.54
N VAL A 12 0.53 -5.55 3.28
CA VAL A 12 0.54 -6.65 2.29
C VAL A 12 1.96 -7.05 1.90
N ILE A 13 2.68 -6.21 1.15
CA ILE A 13 4.06 -6.49 0.70
C ILE A 13 5.08 -6.16 1.79
N ARG A 14 4.82 -5.13 2.57
CA ARG A 14 5.65 -4.70 3.70
C ARG A 14 4.77 -4.53 4.93
N GLY A 15 5.25 -5.00 6.09
CA GLY A 15 4.52 -4.82 7.35
C GLY A 15 4.21 -3.34 7.65
N GLU A 16 3.16 -3.11 8.45
CA GLU A 16 2.70 -1.79 8.90
C GLU A 16 3.73 -1.12 9.82
N ALA A 17 4.58 -0.28 9.24
CA ALA A 17 5.69 0.36 9.93
C ALA A 17 5.23 1.42 10.93
N TYR A 18 4.28 2.27 10.52
CA TYR A 18 3.77 3.36 11.34
C TYR A 18 2.93 2.87 12.49
N GLU A 19 2.02 1.92 12.28
CA GLU A 19 1.23 1.27 13.34
C GLU A 19 2.15 0.61 14.36
N SER A 20 3.13 -0.18 13.90
CA SER A 20 4.11 -0.81 14.78
C SER A 20 4.92 0.19 15.61
N TRP A 21 5.23 1.35 15.05
CA TRP A 21 5.90 2.45 15.75
C TRP A 21 5.02 3.08 16.83
N LEU A 22 3.74 3.31 16.53
CA LEU A 22 2.75 3.81 17.50
C LEU A 22 2.56 2.82 18.65
N ASP A 23 2.34 1.54 18.33
CA ASP A 23 2.11 0.49 19.32
C ASP A 23 3.28 0.34 20.31
N LYS A 24 4.53 0.37 19.82
CA LYS A 24 5.72 0.34 20.68
C LYS A 24 5.80 1.47 21.67
N ARG A 25 5.13 2.60 21.38
CA ARG A 25 5.05 3.77 22.24
C ARG A 25 3.77 3.83 23.08
N GLY A 26 2.86 2.87 22.94
CA GLY A 26 1.55 2.87 23.56
C GLY A 26 0.64 3.97 23.02
N LEU A 27 0.91 4.45 21.80
CA LEU A 27 0.14 5.46 21.10
C LEU A 27 -0.91 4.80 20.19
N LYS A 28 -1.94 5.56 19.80
CA LYS A 28 -2.96 5.10 18.87
C LYS A 28 -3.00 5.98 17.63
N ARG A 29 -3.40 5.40 16.50
CA ARG A 29 -3.67 6.13 15.25
C ARG A 29 -4.98 6.91 15.34
N GLU A 30 -5.00 7.93 16.21
CA GLU A 30 -6.13 8.83 16.43
C GLU A 30 -5.64 10.27 16.66
N GLY A 31 -6.53 11.26 16.52
CA GLY A 31 -6.16 12.67 16.68
C GLY A 31 -5.01 13.07 15.75
N VAL A 32 -4.00 13.78 16.28
CA VAL A 32 -2.87 14.29 15.52
C VAL A 32 -2.13 13.19 14.74
N PHE A 33 -1.99 11.98 15.30
CA PHE A 33 -1.31 10.86 14.64
C PHE A 33 -2.08 10.32 13.43
N LEU A 34 -3.41 10.40 13.43
CA LEU A 34 -4.24 10.06 12.29
C LEU A 34 -4.26 11.19 11.25
N ASP A 35 -4.39 12.43 11.71
CA ASP A 35 -4.53 13.59 10.83
C ASP A 35 -3.23 13.85 10.05
N VAL A 36 -2.07 13.75 10.70
CA VAL A 36 -0.77 13.98 10.06
C VAL A 36 -0.43 12.91 9.02
N VAL A 37 -0.72 11.63 9.30
CA VAL A 37 -0.46 10.57 8.32
C VAL A 37 -1.41 10.69 7.11
N ARG A 38 -2.67 11.02 7.33
CA ARG A 38 -3.61 11.28 6.22
C ARG A 38 -3.21 12.46 5.35
N ALA A 39 -2.73 13.54 5.97
CA ALA A 39 -2.25 14.72 5.26
C ALA A 39 -1.00 14.39 4.41
N MET A 40 -0.10 13.56 4.93
CA MET A 40 1.07 13.08 4.18
C MET A 40 0.64 12.13 3.03
N ASP A 41 -0.22 11.17 3.30
CA ASP A 41 -0.69 10.20 2.31
C ASP A 41 -1.47 10.87 1.16
N SER A 42 -2.15 11.96 1.44
CA SER A 42 -2.84 12.77 0.42
C SER A 42 -1.95 13.82 -0.27
N GLY A 43 -0.66 13.91 0.12
CA GLY A 43 0.28 14.88 -0.45
C GLY A 43 0.08 16.33 0.01
N VAL A 44 -0.77 16.57 1.02
CA VAL A 44 -1.05 17.91 1.57
C VAL A 44 0.15 18.45 2.34
N ILE A 45 0.90 17.58 3.00
CA ILE A 45 2.14 17.93 3.69
C ILE A 45 3.31 17.07 3.18
N SER A 46 4.53 17.57 3.37
CA SER A 46 5.75 16.85 3.04
C SER A 46 6.10 15.79 4.11
N MET A 47 7.02 14.87 3.78
CA MET A 47 7.63 13.96 4.75
C MET A 47 8.32 14.72 5.88
N GLU A 48 8.95 15.84 5.59
CA GLU A 48 9.61 16.69 6.59
C GLU A 48 8.59 17.25 7.58
N ASP A 49 7.46 17.81 7.10
CA ASP A 49 6.38 18.32 7.95
C ASP A 49 5.77 17.21 8.81
N PHE A 50 5.57 16.01 8.23
CA PHE A 50 5.08 14.82 8.94
C PHE A 50 6.01 14.47 10.10
N LEU A 51 7.31 14.31 9.84
CA LEU A 51 8.28 13.97 10.88
C LEU A 51 8.45 15.09 11.91
N GLN A 52 8.38 16.36 11.50
CA GLN A 52 8.43 17.49 12.42
C GLN A 52 7.22 17.51 13.35
N THR A 53 6.02 17.20 12.85
CA THR A 53 4.82 17.09 13.67
C THR A 53 4.96 15.97 14.69
N LEU A 54 5.38 14.78 14.26
CA LEU A 54 5.62 13.66 15.19
C LEU A 54 6.68 14.01 16.24
N SER A 55 7.75 14.70 15.85
CA SER A 55 8.82 15.15 16.75
C SER A 55 8.29 16.05 17.86
N GLN A 56 7.38 16.98 17.54
CA GLN A 56 6.73 17.86 18.53
C GLN A 56 5.86 17.07 19.52
N GLU A 57 5.19 16.03 19.05
CA GLU A 57 4.27 15.23 19.87
C GLU A 57 5.00 14.26 20.82
N VAL A 58 6.11 13.64 20.36
CA VAL A 58 6.78 12.58 21.13
C VAL A 58 8.11 13.02 21.76
N GLY A 59 8.67 14.16 21.33
CA GLY A 59 9.92 14.71 21.86
C GLY A 59 11.22 14.11 21.30
N ASP A 60 11.13 13.18 20.35
CA ASP A 60 12.28 12.59 19.66
C ASP A 60 12.64 13.42 18.41
N THR A 61 13.88 13.27 17.90
CA THR A 61 14.26 13.95 16.66
C THR A 61 13.64 13.30 15.43
N PRO A 62 13.37 14.05 14.34
CA PRO A 62 12.86 13.52 13.08
C PRO A 62 13.65 12.31 12.55
N GLU A 63 14.99 12.35 12.66
CA GLU A 63 15.88 11.27 12.22
C GLU A 63 15.68 9.99 13.04
N THR A 64 15.50 10.13 14.37
CA THR A 64 15.23 9.00 15.27
C THR A 64 13.89 8.36 14.92
N ILE A 65 12.85 9.16 14.76
CA ILE A 65 11.50 8.70 14.39
C ILE A 65 11.52 7.95 13.06
N LEU A 66 12.13 8.55 12.03
CA LEU A 66 12.23 7.92 10.70
C LEU A 66 12.98 6.59 10.74
N LYS A 67 14.09 6.53 11.47
CA LYS A 67 14.87 5.29 11.66
C LYS A 67 14.05 4.20 12.34
N GLU A 68 13.27 4.54 13.35
CA GLU A 68 12.45 3.58 14.09
C GLU A 68 11.27 3.08 13.25
N ILE A 69 10.57 3.98 12.54
CA ILE A 69 9.51 3.60 11.60
C ILE A 69 10.08 2.66 10.53
N ASN A 70 11.20 3.01 9.91
CA ASN A 70 11.79 2.18 8.85
C ASN A 70 12.36 0.86 9.36
N GLY A 71 12.92 0.82 10.58
CA GLY A 71 13.52 -0.38 11.16
C GLY A 71 12.53 -1.40 11.68
N GLY A 72 11.23 -1.08 11.75
CA GLY A 72 10.20 -1.92 12.35
C GLY A 72 9.43 -2.83 11.39
N ALA A 73 9.57 -2.65 10.08
CA ALA A 73 8.77 -3.37 9.10
C ALA A 73 9.63 -4.17 8.12
N ILE A 74 9.23 -5.41 7.90
CA ILE A 74 9.95 -6.41 7.09
C ILE A 74 9.16 -6.63 5.78
N ILE A 75 9.87 -6.88 4.68
CA ILE A 75 9.26 -7.32 3.42
C ILE A 75 8.70 -8.74 3.60
N ASN A 76 7.51 -8.96 3.10
CA ASN A 76 6.85 -10.26 3.07
C ASN A 76 7.32 -11.03 1.82
N GLU A 77 8.40 -11.79 1.98
CA GLU A 77 9.02 -12.52 0.88
C GLU A 77 8.07 -13.56 0.24
N ASP A 78 7.12 -14.10 1.01
CA ASP A 78 6.12 -15.02 0.47
C ASP A 78 5.17 -14.30 -0.50
N VAL A 79 4.77 -13.04 -0.20
CA VAL A 79 3.96 -12.22 -1.10
C VAL A 79 4.80 -11.80 -2.32
N VAL A 80 6.06 -11.45 -2.14
CA VAL A 80 6.97 -11.15 -3.25
C VAL A 80 7.08 -12.34 -4.20
N SER A 81 7.18 -13.57 -3.67
CA SER A 81 7.18 -14.80 -4.49
C SER A 81 5.87 -14.97 -5.26
N ILE A 82 4.71 -14.69 -4.63
CA ILE A 82 3.40 -14.71 -5.32
C ILE A 82 3.39 -13.73 -6.49
N ILE A 83 3.84 -12.50 -6.27
CA ILE A 83 3.90 -11.47 -7.32
C ILE A 83 4.80 -11.93 -8.48
N GLN A 84 5.97 -12.52 -8.19
CA GLN A 84 6.89 -13.05 -9.19
C GLN A 84 6.25 -14.16 -10.05
N ASP A 85 5.46 -15.04 -9.45
CA ASP A 85 4.73 -16.08 -10.17
C ASP A 85 3.66 -15.45 -11.09
N LEU A 86 2.86 -14.52 -10.54
CA LEU A 86 1.72 -13.91 -11.24
C LEU A 86 2.12 -13.02 -12.43
N ARG A 87 3.24 -12.30 -12.34
CA ARG A 87 3.67 -11.38 -13.40
C ARG A 87 3.98 -12.05 -14.74
N THR A 88 4.02 -13.36 -14.78
CA THR A 88 4.20 -14.11 -16.03
C THR A 88 2.93 -14.11 -16.89
N ASN A 89 1.76 -13.94 -16.27
CA ASN A 89 0.47 -14.06 -16.93
C ASN A 89 -0.42 -12.81 -16.75
N TYR A 90 -0.10 -11.92 -15.79
CA TYR A 90 -0.93 -10.78 -15.41
C TYR A 90 -0.08 -9.51 -15.34
N SER A 91 -0.69 -8.37 -15.67
CA SER A 91 -0.11 -7.07 -15.34
C SER A 91 -0.20 -6.83 -13.82
N ILE A 92 0.88 -6.35 -13.23
CA ILE A 92 0.95 -6.14 -11.79
C ILE A 92 0.97 -4.65 -11.47
N GLY A 93 -0.01 -4.20 -10.68
CA GLY A 93 -0.09 -2.83 -10.16
C GLY A 93 0.28 -2.74 -8.69
N LEU A 94 0.91 -1.64 -8.29
CA LEU A 94 1.09 -1.24 -6.90
C LEU A 94 0.22 -0.01 -6.63
N LEU A 95 -0.71 -0.09 -5.66
CA LEU A 95 -1.63 0.99 -5.30
C LEU A 95 -1.56 1.29 -3.81
N SER A 96 -0.90 2.38 -3.41
CA SER A 96 -0.63 2.68 -2.01
C SER A 96 -1.08 4.08 -1.58
N ASN A 97 -1.69 4.17 -0.39
CA ASN A 97 -1.86 5.43 0.32
C ASN A 97 -0.54 5.76 1.02
N ALA A 98 0.28 6.58 0.36
CA ALA A 98 1.63 6.89 0.81
C ALA A 98 2.20 8.12 0.08
N SER A 99 3.43 8.48 0.43
CA SER A 99 4.25 9.41 -0.35
C SER A 99 5.22 8.65 -1.25
N MET A 100 5.37 9.08 -2.51
CA MET A 100 6.37 8.54 -3.44
C MET A 100 7.81 8.69 -2.88
N ALA A 101 8.05 9.70 -2.04
CA ALA A 101 9.31 9.86 -1.34
C ALA A 101 9.66 8.67 -0.41
N ILE A 102 8.64 7.92 0.04
CA ILE A 102 8.79 6.69 0.84
C ILE A 102 8.84 5.46 -0.07
N ILE A 103 7.89 5.32 -0.97
CA ILE A 103 7.72 4.11 -1.79
C ILE A 103 8.93 3.88 -2.71
N LYS A 104 9.39 4.91 -3.41
CA LYS A 104 10.48 4.78 -4.40
C LYS A 104 11.80 4.25 -3.80
N PRO A 105 12.32 4.78 -2.67
CA PRO A 105 13.49 4.19 -2.03
C PRO A 105 13.25 2.74 -1.57
N LEU A 106 12.08 2.42 -1.01
CA LEU A 106 11.77 1.07 -0.54
C LEU A 106 11.76 0.06 -1.68
N LEU A 107 11.11 0.39 -2.81
CA LEU A 107 11.12 -0.48 -3.99
C LEU A 107 12.53 -0.73 -4.51
N ARG A 108 13.37 0.31 -4.58
CA ARG A 108 14.77 0.20 -5.03
C ARG A 108 15.62 -0.63 -4.08
N ASP A 109 15.57 -0.33 -2.79
CA ASP A 109 16.46 -0.90 -1.77
C ASP A 109 16.17 -2.38 -1.51
N HIS A 110 14.93 -2.82 -1.84
CA HIS A 110 14.50 -4.22 -1.76
C HIS A 110 14.42 -4.92 -3.14
N ASN A 111 14.89 -4.29 -4.22
CA ASN A 111 14.84 -4.83 -5.59
C ASN A 111 13.42 -5.19 -6.09
N LEU A 112 12.41 -4.42 -5.67
CA LEU A 112 11.01 -4.64 -6.02
C LEU A 112 10.53 -3.83 -7.22
N THR A 113 11.33 -2.87 -7.72
CA THR A 113 10.93 -1.93 -8.77
C THR A 113 10.41 -2.64 -10.03
N GLU A 114 11.10 -3.69 -10.45
CA GLU A 114 10.79 -4.43 -11.68
C GLU A 114 9.60 -5.40 -11.53
N LEU A 115 8.99 -5.49 -10.35
CA LEU A 115 7.85 -6.37 -10.12
C LEU A 115 6.53 -5.76 -10.60
N PHE A 116 6.48 -4.45 -10.76
CA PHE A 116 5.26 -3.70 -11.04
C PHE A 116 5.31 -3.07 -12.42
N ASP A 117 4.25 -3.26 -13.20
CA ASP A 117 4.06 -2.59 -14.48
C ASP A 117 3.63 -1.13 -14.26
N GLU A 118 2.79 -0.90 -13.23
CA GLU A 118 2.34 0.43 -12.83
C GLU A 118 2.40 0.63 -11.30
N VAL A 119 2.80 1.83 -10.91
CA VAL A 119 2.83 2.26 -9.49
C VAL A 119 2.00 3.53 -9.34
N VAL A 120 0.92 3.45 -8.55
CA VAL A 120 0.07 4.59 -8.20
C VAL A 120 0.20 4.83 -6.70
N VAL A 121 0.64 6.04 -6.36
CA VAL A 121 0.78 6.49 -4.97
C VAL A 121 -0.11 7.70 -4.78
N SER A 122 -0.87 7.71 -3.69
CA SER A 122 -1.90 8.72 -3.42
C SER A 122 -1.37 10.16 -3.42
N SER A 123 -0.16 10.40 -2.90
CA SER A 123 0.45 11.73 -2.90
C SER A 123 0.69 12.31 -4.29
N ASP A 124 0.91 11.45 -5.28
CA ASP A 124 1.24 11.88 -6.64
C ASP A 124 0.00 12.20 -7.47
N VAL A 125 -1.13 11.54 -7.13
CA VAL A 125 -2.38 11.67 -7.88
C VAL A 125 -3.43 12.53 -7.16
N GLY A 126 -3.18 12.85 -5.87
CA GLY A 126 -4.09 13.66 -5.05
C GLY A 126 -5.38 12.95 -4.62
N HIS A 127 -5.45 11.62 -4.79
CA HIS A 127 -6.60 10.80 -4.41
C HIS A 127 -6.13 9.64 -3.56
N ILE A 128 -6.93 9.26 -2.54
CA ILE A 128 -6.61 8.19 -1.58
C ILE A 128 -7.64 7.06 -1.65
N LYS A 129 -7.22 5.83 -1.36
CA LYS A 129 -8.15 4.73 -1.06
C LYS A 129 -8.94 5.09 0.22
N PRO A 130 -10.24 4.80 0.34
CA PRO A 130 -11.07 3.96 -0.54
C PRO A 130 -11.85 4.74 -1.61
N TYR A 131 -11.51 5.97 -1.92
CA TYR A 131 -12.26 6.77 -2.90
C TYR A 131 -12.08 6.25 -4.33
N PRO A 132 -13.12 6.34 -5.19
CA PRO A 132 -13.14 5.70 -6.50
C PRO A 132 -12.04 6.17 -7.45
N GLU A 133 -11.67 7.46 -7.38
CA GLU A 133 -10.78 8.10 -8.33
C GLU A 133 -9.40 7.43 -8.41
N ILE A 134 -8.86 6.97 -7.27
CA ILE A 134 -7.53 6.33 -7.25
C ILE A 134 -7.54 4.96 -7.94
N PHE A 135 -8.65 4.22 -7.83
CA PHE A 135 -8.83 2.94 -8.51
C PHE A 135 -9.01 3.14 -10.02
N GLU A 136 -9.78 4.14 -10.43
CA GLU A 136 -9.98 4.48 -11.84
C GLU A 136 -8.65 4.88 -12.49
N ILE A 137 -7.82 5.68 -11.82
CA ILE A 137 -6.46 6.02 -12.29
C ILE A 137 -5.59 4.76 -12.46
N MET A 138 -5.63 3.81 -11.52
CA MET A 138 -4.87 2.57 -11.63
C MET A 138 -5.35 1.72 -12.82
N LEU A 139 -6.66 1.56 -13.00
CA LEU A 139 -7.24 0.82 -14.12
C LEU A 139 -6.84 1.43 -15.46
N ASP A 140 -6.90 2.76 -15.58
CA ASP A 140 -6.53 3.49 -16.79
C ASP A 140 -5.04 3.28 -17.14
N ARG A 141 -4.14 3.38 -16.15
CA ARG A 141 -2.70 3.13 -16.33
C ARG A 141 -2.39 1.70 -16.76
N LEU A 142 -3.07 0.71 -16.17
CA LEU A 142 -2.93 -0.71 -16.54
C LEU A 142 -3.64 -1.05 -17.86
N GLY A 143 -4.48 -0.16 -18.39
CA GLY A 143 -5.23 -0.40 -19.62
C GLY A 143 -6.28 -1.50 -19.52
N VAL A 144 -6.89 -1.69 -18.35
CA VAL A 144 -7.89 -2.73 -18.07
C VAL A 144 -9.20 -2.14 -17.58
N VAL A 145 -10.30 -2.89 -17.71
CA VAL A 145 -11.58 -2.53 -17.10
C VAL A 145 -11.74 -3.20 -15.73
N ALA A 146 -12.58 -2.62 -14.86
CA ALA A 146 -12.67 -3.01 -13.47
C ALA A 146 -12.89 -4.51 -13.23
N ASN A 147 -13.76 -5.16 -13.99
CA ASN A 147 -14.04 -6.60 -13.88
C ASN A 147 -12.92 -7.51 -14.41
N GLU A 148 -11.85 -6.95 -14.95
CA GLU A 148 -10.62 -7.66 -15.37
C GLU A 148 -9.49 -7.52 -14.35
N ALA A 149 -9.73 -6.81 -13.23
CA ALA A 149 -8.74 -6.58 -12.19
C ALA A 149 -9.14 -7.22 -10.85
N VAL A 150 -8.13 -7.65 -10.09
CA VAL A 150 -8.24 -8.05 -8.69
C VAL A 150 -7.40 -7.10 -7.85
N PHE A 151 -7.94 -6.63 -6.72
CA PHE A 151 -7.26 -5.76 -5.77
C PHE A 151 -7.07 -6.46 -4.42
N ILE A 152 -5.86 -6.41 -3.88
CA ILE A 152 -5.45 -7.07 -2.64
C ILE A 152 -4.99 -6.01 -1.66
N ASP A 153 -5.64 -5.92 -0.49
CA ASP A 153 -5.38 -4.91 0.53
C ASP A 153 -5.78 -5.48 1.90
N ASP A 154 -5.07 -5.16 2.97
CA ASP A 154 -5.39 -5.61 4.33
C ASP A 154 -6.57 -4.85 4.94
N SER A 155 -6.86 -3.66 4.43
CA SER A 155 -7.99 -2.82 4.84
C SER A 155 -9.28 -3.21 4.13
N LYS A 156 -10.24 -3.75 4.88
CA LYS A 156 -11.58 -4.03 4.33
C LYS A 156 -12.23 -2.79 3.70
N SER A 157 -12.00 -1.60 4.24
CA SER A 157 -12.53 -0.36 3.67
C SER A 157 -12.00 -0.08 2.27
N ASN A 158 -10.71 -0.34 2.02
CA ASN A 158 -10.10 -0.17 0.70
C ASN A 158 -10.64 -1.21 -0.28
N VAL A 159 -10.79 -2.46 0.18
CA VAL A 159 -11.39 -3.54 -0.62
C VAL A 159 -12.84 -3.22 -1.00
N ASP A 160 -13.63 -2.69 -0.05
CA ASP A 160 -15.01 -2.27 -0.33
C ASP A 160 -15.05 -1.09 -1.34
N GLY A 161 -14.08 -0.16 -1.27
CA GLY A 161 -13.92 0.93 -2.23
C GLY A 161 -13.61 0.43 -3.64
N ALA A 162 -12.71 -0.54 -3.78
CA ALA A 162 -12.41 -1.20 -5.05
C ALA A 162 -13.64 -1.93 -5.63
N ALA A 163 -14.38 -2.64 -4.77
CA ALA A 163 -15.61 -3.33 -5.16
C ALA A 163 -16.70 -2.35 -5.65
N ALA A 164 -16.78 -1.15 -5.09
CA ALA A 164 -17.74 -0.13 -5.51
C ALA A 164 -17.52 0.35 -6.94
N VAL A 165 -16.28 0.27 -7.48
CA VAL A 165 -15.98 0.57 -8.88
C VAL A 165 -15.97 -0.69 -9.77
N GLY A 166 -16.27 -1.88 -9.21
CA GLY A 166 -16.40 -3.14 -9.95
C GLY A 166 -15.13 -3.98 -10.02
N ILE A 167 -14.09 -3.65 -9.26
CA ILE A 167 -12.88 -4.48 -9.10
C ILE A 167 -13.19 -5.60 -8.12
N VAL A 168 -12.72 -6.82 -8.38
CA VAL A 168 -12.80 -7.92 -7.40
C VAL A 168 -11.78 -7.66 -6.29
N GLY A 169 -12.25 -7.53 -5.05
CA GLY A 169 -11.41 -7.24 -3.90
C GLY A 169 -11.14 -8.47 -3.03
N LEU A 170 -9.91 -8.65 -2.59
CA LEU A 170 -9.50 -9.66 -1.63
C LEU A 170 -8.91 -8.99 -0.38
N VAL A 171 -9.46 -9.32 0.80
CA VAL A 171 -8.90 -8.83 2.06
C VAL A 171 -7.68 -9.69 2.43
N PHE A 172 -6.51 -9.09 2.44
CA PHE A 172 -5.28 -9.79 2.77
C PHE A 172 -5.21 -10.12 4.26
N THR A 173 -5.01 -11.40 4.58
CA THR A 173 -4.82 -11.90 5.95
C THR A 173 -3.54 -12.74 6.09
N GLY A 174 -2.80 -12.90 4.99
CA GLY A 174 -1.55 -13.64 4.94
C GLY A 174 -1.33 -14.32 3.59
N ALA A 175 -0.08 -14.67 3.28
CA ALA A 175 0.31 -15.20 1.98
C ALA A 175 -0.34 -16.56 1.66
N VAL A 176 -0.56 -17.41 2.67
CA VAL A 176 -1.22 -18.72 2.48
C VAL A 176 -2.66 -18.53 2.03
N THR A 177 -3.41 -17.72 2.77
CA THR A 177 -4.82 -17.40 2.43
C THR A 177 -4.91 -16.72 1.06
N LEU A 178 -3.99 -15.81 0.74
CA LEU A 178 -3.95 -15.16 -0.57
C LEU A 178 -3.79 -16.17 -1.72
N ARG A 179 -2.93 -17.19 -1.58
CA ARG A 179 -2.80 -18.25 -2.60
C ARG A 179 -4.10 -19.04 -2.76
N GLU A 180 -4.80 -19.34 -1.66
CA GLU A 180 -6.08 -20.02 -1.69
C GLU A 180 -7.16 -19.18 -2.39
N ASP A 181 -7.26 -17.91 -2.06
CA ASP A 181 -8.24 -16.97 -2.63
C ASP A 181 -7.99 -16.74 -4.14
N LEU A 182 -6.72 -16.57 -4.55
CA LEU A 182 -6.36 -16.50 -5.97
C LEU A 182 -6.73 -17.79 -6.71
N GLY A 183 -6.48 -18.94 -6.09
CA GLY A 183 -6.87 -20.25 -6.65
C GLY A 183 -8.39 -20.40 -6.86
N GLN A 184 -9.23 -19.85 -5.93
CA GLN A 184 -10.69 -19.84 -6.09
C GLN A 184 -11.13 -18.96 -7.28
N LEU A 185 -10.34 -17.95 -7.64
CA LEU A 185 -10.56 -17.10 -8.81
C LEU A 185 -9.94 -17.67 -10.10
N GLU A 186 -9.38 -18.89 -10.06
CA GLU A 186 -8.67 -19.54 -11.17
C GLU A 186 -7.44 -18.74 -11.65
N ILE A 187 -6.80 -17.98 -10.74
CA ILE A 187 -5.58 -17.21 -10.96
C ILE A 187 -4.37 -18.07 -10.53
N GLN A 188 -3.45 -18.33 -11.48
CA GLN A 188 -2.26 -19.17 -11.28
C GLN A 188 -1.01 -18.51 -11.88
#